data_0dca4acf704d5cecde7fe90fbfac5711
#
_entry.id   0dca4acf704d5cecde7fe90fbfac5711
#
_cell.length_a   1.000
_cell.length_b   1.000
_cell.length_c   1.000
_cell.angle_alpha   90.00
_cell.angle_beta   90.00
_cell.angle_gamma   90.00
#
_symmetry.space_group_name_H-M   'P 1'
#
loop_
_entity.id
_entity.type
_entity.pdbx_description
1 polymer ?
#
loop_
_entity_poly.entity_id
_entity_poly.type
_entity_poly.pdbx_seq_one_letter_code
_entity_poly.pdbx_strand_id
1 'polypeptide(L)'
;MAKQQLPELTPEQRKAALEKAARVRKERAEIKKKLKAGDLKVSDIMNRKSDEIYGKMTVKSVIESVPGIGKLRAEKIMEEIGISTSRRVKGLGPKQEKALRERFV
;
A
#
# COMPACT_ATOMS: atom_id res chain seq x y z
N MET A 1 -3.91 -19.73 34.80
CA MET A 1 -4.12 -19.77 33.40
C MET A 1 -2.86 -19.45 32.64
N ALA A 2 -2.53 -20.26 31.72
CA ALA A 2 -1.32 -20.00 30.95
C ALA A 2 -1.57 -18.86 29.97
N LYS A 3 -0.71 -17.90 29.98
CA LYS A 3 -0.74 -16.88 28.97
C LYS A 3 -0.27 -17.44 27.66
N GLN A 4 -0.96 -17.07 26.64
CA GLN A 4 -0.51 -17.33 25.31
C GLN A 4 0.71 -16.42 25.07
N GLN A 5 1.89 -16.98 25.19
CA GLN A 5 3.07 -16.21 24.94
C GLN A 5 3.54 -16.42 23.51
N LEU A 6 3.80 -15.33 22.83
CA LEU A 6 4.43 -15.42 21.55
C LEU A 6 5.88 -15.87 21.73
N PRO A 7 6.37 -16.75 20.86
CA PRO A 7 7.76 -17.16 20.94
C PRO A 7 8.67 -15.93 20.85
N GLU A 8 9.62 -15.88 21.74
CA GLU A 8 10.60 -14.81 21.68
C GLU A 8 11.50 -15.04 20.48
N LEU A 9 11.74 -13.98 19.76
CA LEU A 9 12.68 -14.05 18.64
C LEU A 9 14.10 -14.15 19.18
N THR A 10 14.91 -14.98 18.55
CA THR A 10 16.33 -15.00 18.84
C THR A 10 16.92 -13.67 18.38
N PRO A 11 18.12 -13.28 18.88
CA PRO A 11 18.77 -12.06 18.42
C PRO A 11 18.94 -12.03 16.90
N GLU A 12 19.26 -13.18 16.28
CA GLU A 12 19.41 -13.27 14.84
C GLU A 12 18.08 -13.06 14.10
N GLN A 13 17.03 -13.67 14.64
CA GLN A 13 15.69 -13.51 14.07
C GLN A 13 15.20 -12.08 14.17
N ARG A 14 15.48 -11.44 15.31
CA ARG A 14 15.10 -10.05 15.53
C ARG A 14 15.83 -9.13 14.58
N LYS A 15 17.12 -9.36 14.39
CA LYS A 15 17.92 -8.59 13.46
C LYS A 15 17.40 -8.75 12.03
N ALA A 16 17.12 -9.98 11.62
CA ALA A 16 16.59 -10.26 10.31
C ALA A 16 15.23 -9.58 10.09
N ALA A 17 14.37 -9.60 11.11
CA ALA A 17 13.05 -8.96 11.02
C ALA A 17 13.19 -7.44 10.90
N LEU A 18 14.11 -6.83 11.64
CA LEU A 18 14.36 -5.39 11.56
C LEU A 18 14.92 -4.99 10.20
N GLU A 19 15.83 -5.79 9.66
CA GLU A 19 16.40 -5.54 8.33
C GLU A 19 15.35 -5.66 7.25
N LYS A 20 14.48 -6.66 7.35
CA LYS A 20 13.38 -6.83 6.40
C LYS A 20 12.41 -5.66 6.47
N ALA A 21 12.04 -5.24 7.67
CA ALA A 21 11.15 -4.11 7.86
C ALA A 21 11.73 -2.82 7.29
N ALA A 22 13.03 -2.60 7.50
CA ALA A 22 13.72 -1.43 6.98
C ALA A 22 13.73 -1.44 5.45
N ARG A 23 13.97 -2.60 4.85
CA ARG A 23 13.97 -2.76 3.39
C ARG A 23 12.59 -2.47 2.81
N VAL A 24 11.55 -3.03 3.43
CA VAL A 24 10.17 -2.82 2.99
C VAL A 24 9.80 -1.34 3.04
N ARG A 25 10.15 -0.66 4.14
CA ARG A 25 9.87 0.78 4.26
C ARG A 25 10.60 1.59 3.19
N LYS A 26 11.85 1.24 2.91
CA LYS A 26 12.64 1.90 1.88
C LYS A 26 12.00 1.72 0.50
N GLU A 27 11.60 0.50 0.18
CA GLU A 27 10.98 0.20 -1.10
C GLU A 27 9.63 0.89 -1.25
N ARG A 28 8.83 0.95 -0.18
CA ARG A 28 7.57 1.71 -0.20
C ARG A 28 7.80 3.19 -0.45
N ALA A 29 8.81 3.75 0.18
CA ALA A 29 9.16 5.15 -0.02
C ALA A 29 9.56 5.42 -1.46
N GLU A 30 10.32 4.52 -2.07
CA GLU A 30 10.71 4.62 -3.46
C GLU A 30 9.52 4.53 -4.40
N ILE A 31 8.58 3.63 -4.11
CA ILE A 31 7.35 3.48 -4.90
C ILE A 31 6.53 4.76 -4.85
N LYS A 32 6.36 5.33 -3.67
CA LYS A 32 5.63 6.59 -3.50
C LYS A 32 6.31 7.73 -4.25
N LYS A 33 7.63 7.75 -4.22
CA LYS A 33 8.42 8.76 -4.92
C LYS A 33 8.22 8.65 -6.43
N LYS A 34 8.19 7.42 -6.96
CA LYS A 34 7.96 7.18 -8.38
C LYS A 34 6.55 7.56 -8.79
N LEU A 35 5.56 7.28 -7.95
CA LEU A 35 4.19 7.73 -8.18
C LEU A 35 4.11 9.25 -8.24
N LYS A 36 4.78 9.91 -7.33
CA LYS A 36 4.80 11.37 -7.27
C LYS A 36 5.49 11.99 -8.47
N ALA A 37 6.53 11.33 -8.97
CA ALA A 37 7.25 11.76 -10.15
C ALA A 37 6.53 11.43 -11.46
N GLY A 38 5.49 10.61 -11.41
CA GLY A 38 4.78 10.17 -12.61
C GLY A 38 5.41 8.98 -13.31
N ASP A 39 6.45 8.40 -12.71
CA ASP A 39 7.12 7.21 -13.27
C ASP A 39 6.30 5.93 -13.10
N LEU A 40 5.44 5.91 -12.09
CA LEU A 40 4.49 4.83 -11.88
C LEU A 40 3.09 5.38 -11.86
N LYS A 41 2.16 4.63 -12.38
CA LYS A 41 0.72 4.96 -12.37
C LYS A 41 -0.01 4.06 -11.39
N VAL A 42 -1.20 4.46 -11.00
CA VAL A 42 -2.05 3.65 -10.12
C VAL A 42 -2.30 2.28 -10.75
N SER A 43 -2.51 2.21 -12.05
CA SER A 43 -2.69 0.94 -12.75
C SER A 43 -1.48 0.02 -12.64
N ASP A 44 -0.27 0.58 -12.64
CA ASP A 44 0.95 -0.20 -12.46
C ASP A 44 0.98 -0.87 -11.10
N ILE A 45 0.55 -0.15 -10.08
CA ILE A 45 0.48 -0.68 -8.71
C ILE A 45 -0.54 -1.82 -8.66
N MET A 46 -1.68 -1.66 -9.29
CA MET A 46 -2.73 -2.68 -9.32
C MET A 46 -2.31 -3.92 -10.08
N ASN A 47 -1.53 -3.76 -11.13
CA ASN A 47 -0.99 -4.89 -11.88
C ASN A 47 -0.03 -5.74 -11.03
N ARG A 48 0.46 -5.18 -9.94
CA ARG A 48 1.38 -5.84 -9.02
C ARG A 48 0.76 -6.14 -7.67
N LYS A 49 -0.56 -6.24 -7.59
CA LYS A 49 -1.24 -6.47 -6.32
C LYS A 49 -0.86 -7.76 -5.62
N SER A 50 -0.34 -8.73 -6.37
CA SER A 50 0.13 -9.99 -5.78
C SER A 50 1.53 -9.87 -5.18
N ASP A 51 2.23 -8.78 -5.45
CA ASP A 51 3.55 -8.52 -4.89
C ASP A 51 3.41 -8.22 -3.40
N GLU A 52 4.35 -8.71 -2.61
CA GLU A 52 4.32 -8.54 -1.17
C GLU A 52 4.36 -7.06 -0.76
N ILE A 53 5.12 -6.25 -1.46
CA ILE A 53 5.25 -4.84 -1.11
C ILE A 53 4.13 -4.01 -1.70
N TYR A 54 3.91 -4.12 -3.01
CA TYR A 54 2.85 -3.37 -3.69
C TYR A 54 1.47 -3.72 -3.15
N GLY A 55 1.20 -5.02 -2.97
CA GLY A 55 -0.11 -5.49 -2.51
C GLY A 55 -0.44 -5.08 -1.07
N LYS A 56 0.58 -4.92 -0.23
CA LYS A 56 0.39 -4.53 1.17
C LYS A 56 0.29 -3.02 1.38
N MET A 57 0.55 -2.23 0.36
CA MET A 57 0.37 -0.78 0.46
C MET A 57 -1.12 -0.47 0.59
N THR A 58 -1.45 0.55 1.37
CA THR A 58 -2.84 0.99 1.46
C THR A 58 -3.21 1.74 0.20
N VAL A 59 -4.44 1.57 -0.25
CA VAL A 59 -4.94 2.30 -1.42
C VAL A 59 -4.82 3.80 -1.20
N LYS A 60 -5.11 4.25 0.02
CA LYS A 60 -4.99 5.65 0.39
C LYS A 60 -3.60 6.20 0.14
N SER A 61 -2.56 5.49 0.58
CA SER A 61 -1.19 5.95 0.39
C SER A 61 -0.79 6.01 -1.08
N VAL A 62 -1.29 5.09 -1.89
CA VAL A 62 -1.06 5.08 -3.33
C VAL A 62 -1.70 6.31 -3.97
N ILE A 63 -2.96 6.57 -3.68
CA ILE A 63 -3.69 7.70 -4.24
C ILE A 63 -3.09 9.03 -3.80
N GLU A 64 -2.74 9.15 -2.53
CA GLU A 64 -2.10 10.37 -2.00
C GLU A 64 -0.79 10.70 -2.70
N SER A 65 -0.11 9.69 -3.20
CA SER A 65 1.17 9.87 -3.87
C SER A 65 1.04 10.32 -5.32
N VAL A 66 -0.15 10.27 -5.89
CA VAL A 66 -0.38 10.75 -7.26
C VAL A 66 -0.21 12.27 -7.31
N PRO A 67 0.49 12.81 -8.31
CA PRO A 67 0.69 14.27 -8.41
C PRO A 67 -0.63 15.02 -8.41
N GLY A 68 -0.69 16.09 -7.63
CA GLY A 68 -1.89 16.93 -7.54
C GLY A 68 -2.99 16.40 -6.64
N ILE A 69 -2.79 15.25 -6.01
CA ILE A 69 -3.78 14.69 -5.09
C ILE A 69 -3.23 14.71 -3.68
N GLY A 70 -3.88 15.45 -2.82
CA GLY A 70 -3.52 15.50 -1.42
C GLY A 70 -4.32 14.49 -0.61
N LYS A 71 -4.06 14.47 0.70
CA LYS A 71 -4.70 13.56 1.63
C LYS A 71 -6.23 13.66 1.60
N LEU A 72 -6.76 14.86 1.64
CA LEU A 72 -8.21 15.09 1.65
C LEU A 72 -8.86 14.64 0.36
N ARG A 73 -8.22 14.92 -0.76
CA ARG A 73 -8.74 14.52 -2.06
C ARG A 73 -8.72 13.01 -2.24
N ALA A 74 -7.66 12.36 -1.72
CA ALA A 74 -7.56 10.91 -1.75
C ALA A 74 -8.72 10.28 -0.97
N GLU A 75 -9.00 10.78 0.23
CA GLU A 75 -10.10 10.28 1.05
C GLU A 75 -11.44 10.44 0.35
N LYS A 76 -11.64 11.59 -0.31
CA LYS A 76 -12.88 11.86 -1.04
C LYS A 76 -13.06 10.89 -2.21
N ILE A 77 -11.99 10.63 -2.96
CA ILE A 77 -12.03 9.69 -4.07
C ILE A 77 -12.38 8.29 -3.57
N MET A 78 -11.77 7.87 -2.46
CA MET A 78 -12.07 6.57 -1.87
C MET A 78 -13.51 6.47 -1.41
N GLU A 79 -14.03 7.53 -0.81
CA GLU A 79 -15.42 7.59 -0.40
C GLU A 79 -16.37 7.46 -1.59
N GLU A 80 -16.08 8.16 -2.67
CA GLU A 80 -16.89 8.10 -3.89
C GLU A 80 -16.93 6.70 -4.49
N ILE A 81 -15.80 5.99 -4.44
CA ILE A 81 -15.71 4.64 -4.98
C ILE A 81 -16.23 3.59 -3.99
N GLY A 82 -16.27 3.94 -2.71
CA GLY A 82 -16.69 3.02 -1.67
C GLY A 82 -15.55 2.15 -1.15
N ILE A 83 -14.35 2.74 -1.03
CA ILE A 83 -13.18 2.03 -0.52
C ILE A 83 -12.86 2.52 0.89
N SER A 84 -12.68 1.59 1.82
CA SER A 84 -12.26 1.92 3.18
C SER A 84 -10.84 2.51 3.18
N THR A 85 -10.60 3.47 4.05
CA THR A 85 -9.28 4.10 4.16
C THR A 85 -8.20 3.13 4.62
N SER A 86 -8.58 2.01 5.20
CA SER A 86 -7.64 0.95 5.61
C SER A 86 -7.46 -0.14 4.57
N ARG A 87 -8.17 -0.05 3.44
CA ARG A 87 -8.09 -1.07 2.40
C ARG A 87 -6.70 -1.10 1.78
N ARG A 88 -6.16 -2.30 1.62
CA ARG A 88 -4.87 -2.50 0.94
C ARG A 88 -5.12 -2.85 -0.52
N VAL A 89 -4.10 -2.61 -1.34
CA VAL A 89 -4.19 -2.86 -2.78
C VAL A 89 -4.63 -4.30 -3.07
N LYS A 90 -4.04 -5.27 -2.38
CA LYS A 90 -4.39 -6.69 -2.59
C LYS A 90 -5.83 -7.04 -2.19
N GLY A 91 -6.45 -6.20 -1.38
CA GLY A 91 -7.82 -6.42 -0.92
C GLY A 91 -8.89 -5.73 -1.73
N LEU A 92 -8.52 -5.09 -2.83
CA LEU A 92 -9.50 -4.40 -3.69
C LEU A 92 -10.41 -5.40 -4.39
N GLY A 93 -11.71 -5.09 -4.40
CA GLY A 93 -12.67 -5.84 -5.17
C GLY A 93 -12.57 -5.49 -6.65
N PRO A 94 -13.08 -6.35 -7.55
CA PRO A 94 -13.01 -6.10 -9.00
C PRO A 94 -13.62 -4.78 -9.42
N LYS A 95 -14.74 -4.39 -8.84
CA LYS A 95 -15.41 -3.14 -9.17
C LYS A 95 -14.62 -1.93 -8.69
N GLN A 96 -14.02 -2.04 -7.51
CA GLN A 96 -13.20 -0.98 -6.93
C GLN A 96 -11.93 -0.78 -7.75
N GLU A 97 -11.31 -1.87 -8.14
CA GLU A 97 -10.11 -1.82 -8.97
C GLU A 97 -10.41 -1.17 -10.32
N LYS A 98 -11.51 -1.58 -10.95
CA LYS A 98 -11.93 -1.01 -12.23
C LYS A 98 -12.16 0.50 -12.11
N ALA A 99 -12.86 0.92 -11.07
CA ALA A 99 -13.15 2.34 -10.85
C ALA A 99 -11.88 3.15 -10.67
N LEU A 100 -10.90 2.60 -9.94
CA LEU A 100 -9.62 3.27 -9.76
C LEU A 100 -8.84 3.38 -11.06
N ARG A 101 -8.81 2.30 -11.85
CA ARG A 101 -8.12 2.32 -13.13
C ARG A 101 -8.72 3.35 -14.07
N GLU A 102 -10.04 3.49 -14.09
CA GLU A 102 -10.72 4.48 -14.91
C GLU A 102 -10.48 5.91 -14.41
N ARG A 103 -10.41 6.09 -13.10
CA ARG A 103 -10.20 7.40 -12.50
C ARG A 103 -8.80 7.94 -12.76
N PHE A 104 -7.81 7.07 -12.82
CA PHE A 104 -6.40 7.43 -12.96
C PHE A 104 -5.80 6.94 -14.28
N VAL A 105 -6.53 7.09 -15.32
CA VAL A 105 -6.06 6.75 -16.67
C VAL A 105 -4.90 7.64 -17.10
#